data_392ad6f97b44d8384c6ef34371698d6b
#
_entry.id   392ad6f97b44d8384c6ef34371698d6b
#
_cell.length_a   1.000
_cell.length_b   1.000
_cell.length_c   1.000
_cell.angle_alpha   90.00
_cell.angle_beta   90.00
_cell.angle_gamma   90.00
#
_symmetry.space_group_name_H-M   'P 1'
#
loop_
_entity.id
_entity.type
_entity.pdbx_description
1 polymer ?
#
loop_
_entity_poly.entity_id
_entity_poly.type
_entity_poly.pdbx_seq_one_letter_code
_entity_poly.pdbx_strand_id
1 'polypeptide(L)'
;MQMNYAEWVCPECKTKNREACNTWMYGSPIRECKSCRCEYLDRRFREVAIDGFDPRANNAKFYAKGALFLLLIAAICGVLIYFQYAKGYYSMKIVLAGAFSALGAIACGLNALRIKLGFQNKDNDKYMAESKARLNDPQYVEKLRKYGYKV
;
A
#
# COMPACT_ATOMS: atom_id res chain seq x y z
N MET A 1 -10.35 4.28 -7.47
CA MET A 1 -9.61 4.34 -6.20
C MET A 1 -10.05 3.16 -5.35
N GLN A 2 -9.20 2.17 -5.08
CA GLN A 2 -9.55 1.07 -4.18
C GLN A 2 -9.60 1.63 -2.77
N MET A 3 -10.79 1.66 -2.17
CA MET A 3 -10.95 1.99 -0.76
C MET A 3 -10.61 0.75 0.08
N ASN A 4 -9.52 0.82 0.80
CA ASN A 4 -9.19 -0.17 1.81
C ASN A 4 -9.87 0.23 3.13
N TYR A 5 -10.13 -0.76 3.98
CA TYR A 5 -10.73 -0.53 5.29
C TYR A 5 -9.79 -1.04 6.37
N ALA A 6 -9.54 -0.22 7.38
CA ALA A 6 -8.91 -0.64 8.61
C ALA A 6 -9.99 -1.06 9.60
N GLU A 7 -9.88 -2.28 10.12
CA GLU A 7 -10.73 -2.80 11.18
C GLU A 7 -9.94 -2.92 12.47
N TRP A 8 -10.57 -2.61 13.58
CA TRP A 8 -9.98 -2.67 14.90
C TRP A 8 -11.04 -2.80 16.00
N VAL A 9 -10.62 -3.35 17.11
CA VAL A 9 -11.48 -3.54 18.31
C VAL A 9 -11.07 -2.52 19.35
N CYS A 10 -12.03 -1.77 19.86
CA CYS A 10 -11.77 -0.80 20.93
C CYS A 10 -11.24 -1.53 22.18
N PRO A 11 -10.14 -1.08 22.79
CA PRO A 11 -9.60 -1.71 23.98
C PRO A 11 -10.56 -1.60 25.19
N GLU A 12 -11.32 -0.51 25.27
CA GLU A 12 -12.24 -0.24 26.37
C GLU A 12 -13.58 -0.98 26.22
N CYS A 13 -14.37 -0.61 25.19
CA CYS A 13 -15.74 -1.14 25.05
C CYS A 13 -15.86 -2.38 24.16
N LYS A 14 -14.73 -2.91 23.63
CA LYS A 14 -14.68 -4.08 22.76
C LYS A 14 -15.49 -3.99 21.46
N THR A 15 -16.03 -2.82 21.13
CA THR A 15 -16.77 -2.58 19.89
C THR A 15 -15.82 -2.67 18.68
N LYS A 16 -16.25 -3.38 17.64
CA LYS A 16 -15.53 -3.39 16.35
C LYS A 16 -15.77 -2.08 15.61
N ASN A 17 -14.71 -1.43 15.21
CA ASN A 17 -14.72 -0.23 14.40
C ASN A 17 -14.18 -0.53 13.03
N ARG A 18 -14.68 0.19 12.02
CA ARG A 18 -14.24 0.10 10.63
C ARG A 18 -14.16 1.49 10.04
N GLU A 19 -13.05 1.79 9.39
CA GLU A 19 -12.78 3.09 8.78
C GLU A 19 -12.10 2.93 7.44
N ALA A 20 -12.47 3.76 6.47
CA ALA A 20 -11.82 3.81 5.17
C ALA A 20 -10.38 4.34 5.33
N CYS A 21 -9.43 3.68 4.70
CA CYS A 21 -8.04 4.10 4.71
C CYS A 21 -7.42 4.00 3.32
N ASN A 22 -6.31 4.70 3.12
CA ASN A 22 -5.49 4.52 1.93
C ASN A 22 -4.63 3.26 2.06
N THR A 23 -4.10 2.78 0.94
CA THR A 23 -3.29 1.55 0.87
C THR A 23 -2.08 1.55 1.79
N TRP A 24 -1.52 2.73 2.08
CA TRP A 24 -0.30 2.90 2.88
C TRP A 24 -0.57 3.31 4.31
N MET A 25 -1.86 3.40 4.70
CA MET A 25 -2.31 3.84 6.02
C MET A 25 -1.70 5.18 6.45
N TYR A 26 -1.60 6.14 5.50
CA TYR A 26 -1.19 7.50 5.82
C TYR A 26 -2.34 8.26 6.47
N GLY A 27 -2.09 8.88 7.62
CA GLY A 27 -3.07 9.63 8.38
C GLY A 27 -2.75 9.64 9.87
N SER A 28 -3.66 10.19 10.66
CA SER A 28 -3.47 10.23 12.11
C SER A 28 -3.35 8.81 12.68
N PRO A 29 -2.33 8.53 13.51
CA PRO A 29 -2.26 7.29 14.26
C PRO A 29 -3.19 7.26 15.48
N ILE A 30 -3.74 8.42 15.90
CA ILE A 30 -4.70 8.50 16.99
C ILE A 30 -6.08 8.22 16.43
N ARG A 31 -6.74 7.19 16.96
CA ARG A 31 -8.09 6.75 16.56
C ARG A 31 -9.07 6.93 17.70
N GLU A 32 -10.28 7.31 17.35
CA GLU A 32 -11.39 7.46 18.28
C GLU A 32 -12.43 6.37 18.07
N CYS A 33 -12.88 5.74 19.15
CA CYS A 33 -13.95 4.75 19.08
C CYS A 33 -15.30 5.43 18.82
N LYS A 34 -16.02 4.97 17.81
CA LYS A 34 -17.34 5.51 17.45
C LYS A 34 -18.39 5.29 18.53
N SER A 35 -18.20 4.31 19.42
CA SER A 35 -19.15 3.94 20.47
C SER A 35 -18.89 4.67 21.77
N CYS A 36 -17.69 4.55 22.33
CA CYS A 36 -17.35 5.13 23.64
C CYS A 36 -16.49 6.38 23.57
N ARG A 37 -16.06 6.80 22.37
CA ARG A 37 -15.19 7.94 22.09
C ARG A 37 -13.81 7.89 22.78
N CYS A 38 -13.41 6.73 23.29
CA CYS A 38 -12.06 6.60 23.80
C CYS A 38 -11.05 6.70 22.66
N GLU A 39 -9.95 7.39 22.93
CA GLU A 39 -8.83 7.53 22.00
C GLU A 39 -7.79 6.43 22.27
N TYR A 40 -7.19 5.92 21.22
CA TYR A 40 -6.09 4.95 21.32
C TYR A 40 -5.12 5.13 20.15
N LEU A 41 -3.90 4.64 20.31
CA LEU A 41 -2.86 4.67 19.29
C LEU A 41 -2.96 3.44 18.39
N ASP A 42 -3.17 3.65 17.08
CA ASP A 42 -3.04 2.60 16.05
C ASP A 42 -1.73 2.78 15.29
N ARG A 43 -0.72 2.01 15.66
CA ARG A 43 0.62 2.07 15.06
C ARG A 43 0.69 1.62 13.59
N ARG A 44 -0.40 1.11 13.03
CA ARG A 44 -0.50 0.80 11.60
C ARG A 44 -0.56 2.06 10.75
N PHE A 45 -1.12 3.14 11.32
CA PHE A 45 -1.20 4.43 10.66
C PHE A 45 0.07 5.25 10.89
N ARG A 46 0.47 5.98 9.86
CA ARG A 46 1.68 6.80 9.86
C ARG A 46 1.34 8.28 9.74
N GLU A 47 1.88 9.06 10.64
CA GLU A 47 1.89 10.51 10.50
C GLU A 47 3.06 10.90 9.59
N VAL A 48 2.73 11.16 8.32
CA VAL A 48 3.72 11.26 7.23
C VAL A 48 4.78 12.33 7.48
N ALA A 49 4.43 13.44 8.12
CA ALA A 49 5.39 14.51 8.42
C ALA A 49 6.40 14.12 9.50
N ILE A 50 6.13 13.06 10.29
CA ILE A 50 7.02 12.55 11.34
C ILE A 50 7.69 11.25 10.86
N ASP A 51 6.89 10.28 10.42
CA ASP A 51 7.33 8.92 10.10
C ASP A 51 7.88 8.78 8.67
N GLY A 52 7.62 9.79 7.82
CA GLY A 52 7.92 9.73 6.39
C GLY A 52 7.00 8.81 5.60
N PHE A 53 7.17 8.79 4.29
CA PHE A 53 6.48 7.87 3.39
C PHE A 53 7.05 6.46 3.48
N ASP A 54 6.20 5.44 3.20
CA ASP A 54 6.72 4.07 3.08
C ASP A 54 7.72 4.00 1.92
N PRO A 55 8.95 3.49 2.16
CA PRO A 55 9.98 3.40 1.13
C PRO A 55 9.55 2.62 -0.11
N ARG A 56 8.58 1.69 0.03
CA ARG A 56 8.05 0.88 -1.07
C ARG A 56 7.09 1.69 -1.95
N ALA A 57 6.34 2.62 -1.36
CA ALA A 57 5.35 3.42 -2.08
C ALA A 57 5.98 4.24 -3.23
N ASN A 58 7.20 4.72 -3.05
CA ASN A 58 7.90 5.61 -3.97
C ASN A 58 9.11 4.95 -4.66
N ASN A 59 9.26 3.64 -4.56
CA ASN A 59 10.41 2.95 -5.11
C ASN A 59 10.15 2.39 -6.51
N ALA A 60 10.33 3.22 -7.55
CA ALA A 60 10.22 2.79 -8.94
C ALA A 60 11.12 1.59 -9.27
N LYS A 61 12.31 1.49 -8.65
CA LYS A 61 13.24 0.35 -8.85
C LYS A 61 12.66 -0.96 -8.30
N PHE A 62 11.91 -0.90 -7.21
CA PHE A 62 11.24 -2.08 -6.64
C PHE A 62 10.21 -2.65 -7.63
N TYR A 63 9.35 -1.78 -8.17
CA TYR A 63 8.35 -2.19 -9.15
C TYR A 63 8.97 -2.63 -10.48
N ALA A 64 10.05 -1.98 -10.92
CA ALA A 64 10.78 -2.38 -12.14
C ALA A 64 11.41 -3.78 -11.99
N LYS A 65 12.02 -4.09 -10.84
CA LYS A 65 12.53 -5.44 -10.54
C LYS A 65 11.42 -6.49 -10.50
N GLY A 66 10.27 -6.16 -9.89
CA GLY A 66 9.09 -7.01 -9.87
C GLY A 66 8.55 -7.29 -11.29
N ALA A 67 8.47 -6.28 -12.14
CA ALA A 67 8.09 -6.43 -13.54
C ALA A 67 9.04 -7.35 -14.31
N LEU A 68 10.35 -7.15 -14.15
CA LEU A 68 11.37 -8.00 -14.79
C LEU A 68 11.26 -9.47 -14.35
N PHE A 69 11.08 -9.71 -13.06
CA PHE A 69 10.91 -11.05 -12.51
C PHE A 69 9.67 -11.75 -13.08
N LEU A 70 8.53 -11.05 -13.14
CA LEU A 70 7.30 -11.60 -13.72
C LEU A 70 7.39 -11.81 -15.22
N LEU A 71 8.12 -10.98 -15.96
CA LEU A 71 8.41 -11.18 -17.38
C LEU A 71 9.24 -12.44 -17.60
N LEU A 72 10.23 -12.70 -16.73
CA LEU A 72 11.03 -13.92 -16.81
C LEU A 72 10.16 -15.18 -16.63
N ILE A 73 9.26 -15.17 -15.64
CA ILE A 73 8.31 -16.27 -15.43
C ILE A 73 7.39 -16.44 -16.66
N ALA A 74 6.86 -15.34 -17.20
CA ALA A 74 6.02 -15.40 -18.39
C ALA A 74 6.78 -15.99 -19.60
N ALA A 75 8.04 -15.62 -19.79
CA ALA A 75 8.90 -16.16 -20.85
C ALA A 75 9.14 -17.66 -20.67
N ILE A 76 9.46 -18.11 -19.44
CA ILE A 76 9.62 -19.54 -19.13
C ILE A 76 8.32 -20.30 -19.43
N CYS A 77 7.17 -19.79 -19.00
CA CYS A 77 5.87 -20.40 -19.32
C CYS A 77 5.64 -20.46 -20.83
N GLY A 78 5.98 -19.43 -21.57
CA GLY A 78 5.88 -19.40 -23.04
C GLY A 78 6.71 -20.49 -23.72
N VAL A 79 7.96 -20.67 -23.28
CA VAL A 79 8.84 -21.74 -23.76
C VAL A 79 8.25 -23.12 -23.45
N LEU A 80 7.77 -23.34 -22.24
CA LEU A 80 7.13 -24.61 -21.85
C LEU A 80 5.88 -24.89 -22.67
N ILE A 81 5.05 -23.91 -22.94
CA ILE A 81 3.86 -24.03 -23.79
C ILE A 81 4.26 -24.41 -25.20
N TYR A 82 5.29 -23.78 -25.77
CA TYR A 82 5.81 -24.10 -27.09
C TYR A 82 6.23 -25.57 -27.19
N PHE A 83 7.02 -26.09 -26.23
CA PHE A 83 7.45 -27.49 -26.21
C PHE A 83 6.29 -28.47 -26.00
N GLN A 84 5.29 -28.12 -25.19
CA GLN A 84 4.11 -28.95 -25.01
C GLN A 84 3.26 -29.00 -26.29
N TYR A 85 3.06 -27.86 -26.95
CA TYR A 85 2.35 -27.78 -28.22
C TYR A 85 3.01 -28.63 -29.29
N ALA A 86 4.33 -28.58 -29.40
CA ALA A 86 5.09 -29.43 -30.34
C ALA A 86 4.92 -30.93 -30.09
N LYS A 87 4.55 -31.33 -28.86
CA LYS A 87 4.25 -32.74 -28.49
C LYS A 87 2.76 -33.09 -28.57
N GLY A 88 1.91 -32.16 -29.06
CA GLY A 88 0.46 -32.39 -29.25
C GLY A 88 -0.40 -32.28 -27.98
N TYR A 89 0.14 -31.72 -26.89
CA TYR A 89 -0.66 -31.43 -25.68
C TYR A 89 -0.28 -30.09 -25.07
N TYR A 90 -1.14 -29.54 -24.20
CA TYR A 90 -0.80 -28.36 -23.45
C TYR A 90 -1.45 -28.38 -22.06
N SER A 91 -0.79 -27.75 -21.08
CA SER A 91 -1.31 -27.62 -19.73
C SER A 91 -1.96 -26.25 -19.52
N MET A 92 -3.25 -26.22 -19.28
CA MET A 92 -3.99 -25.00 -18.98
C MET A 92 -3.41 -24.23 -17.76
N LYS A 93 -2.86 -24.96 -16.78
CA LYS A 93 -2.21 -24.34 -15.60
C LYS A 93 -1.01 -23.48 -15.98
N ILE A 94 -0.17 -23.94 -16.94
CA ILE A 94 1.00 -23.19 -17.41
C ILE A 94 0.57 -21.99 -18.23
N VAL A 95 -0.48 -22.12 -19.05
CA VAL A 95 -1.05 -21.01 -19.82
C VAL A 95 -1.56 -19.90 -18.86
N LEU A 96 -2.34 -20.28 -17.85
CA LEU A 96 -2.85 -19.34 -16.86
C LEU A 96 -1.71 -18.68 -16.06
N ALA A 97 -0.73 -19.45 -15.61
CA ALA A 97 0.44 -18.92 -14.90
C ALA A 97 1.20 -17.88 -15.73
N GLY A 98 1.43 -18.18 -17.03
CA GLY A 98 2.06 -17.27 -17.97
C GLY A 98 1.24 -15.97 -18.17
N ALA A 99 -0.07 -16.10 -18.38
CA ALA A 99 -0.97 -14.98 -18.56
C ALA A 99 -1.02 -14.06 -17.32
N PHE A 100 -1.18 -14.62 -16.12
CA PHE A 100 -1.18 -13.85 -14.87
C PHE A 100 0.18 -13.19 -14.62
N SER A 101 1.29 -13.87 -14.92
CA SER A 101 2.62 -13.27 -14.79
C SER A 101 2.82 -12.11 -15.76
N ALA A 102 2.36 -12.22 -17.00
CA ALA A 102 2.42 -11.14 -17.99
C ALA A 102 1.59 -9.93 -17.56
N LEU A 103 0.34 -10.14 -17.11
CA LEU A 103 -0.51 -9.07 -16.59
C LEU A 103 0.10 -8.40 -15.35
N GLY A 104 0.65 -9.17 -14.42
CA GLY A 104 1.36 -8.67 -13.25
C GLY A 104 2.59 -7.85 -13.63
N ALA A 105 3.35 -8.28 -14.65
CA ALA A 105 4.50 -7.52 -15.15
C ALA A 105 4.08 -6.15 -15.73
N ILE A 106 3.00 -6.12 -16.51
CA ILE A 106 2.43 -4.87 -17.05
C ILE A 106 2.02 -3.94 -15.91
N ALA A 107 1.28 -4.45 -14.92
CA ALA A 107 0.83 -3.66 -13.78
C ALA A 107 2.01 -3.07 -12.97
N CYS A 108 3.04 -3.87 -12.70
CA CYS A 108 4.27 -3.41 -12.05
C CYS A 108 5.02 -2.38 -12.90
N GLY A 109 5.13 -2.61 -14.20
CA GLY A 109 5.78 -1.68 -15.13
C GLY A 109 5.08 -0.32 -15.18
N LEU A 110 3.75 -0.33 -15.27
CA LEU A 110 2.94 0.90 -15.22
C LEU A 110 3.10 1.66 -13.90
N ASN A 111 3.14 0.96 -12.76
CA ASN A 111 3.39 1.58 -11.47
C ASN A 111 4.81 2.19 -11.39
N ALA A 112 5.84 1.48 -11.86
CA ALA A 112 7.19 2.02 -11.93
C ALA A 112 7.24 3.30 -12.78
N LEU A 113 6.55 3.31 -13.91
CA LEU A 113 6.46 4.46 -14.81
C LEU A 113 5.72 5.64 -14.15
N ARG A 114 4.57 5.39 -13.51
CA ARG A 114 3.81 6.42 -12.77
C ARG A 114 4.64 7.10 -11.70
N ILE A 115 5.42 6.31 -10.92
CA ILE A 115 6.33 6.86 -9.90
C ILE A 115 7.42 7.70 -10.57
N LYS A 116 8.03 7.21 -11.65
CA LYS A 116 9.10 7.92 -12.37
C LYS A 116 8.63 9.21 -13.02
N LEU A 117 7.38 9.24 -13.50
CA LEU A 117 6.74 10.43 -14.08
C LEU A 117 6.20 11.42 -13.02
N GLY A 118 6.34 11.11 -11.74
CA GLY A 118 5.93 11.99 -10.64
C GLY A 118 4.42 12.04 -10.37
N PHE A 119 3.61 11.19 -10.99
CA PHE A 119 2.16 11.14 -10.69
C PHE A 119 1.87 10.78 -9.23
N GLN A 120 2.76 10.02 -8.59
CA GLN A 120 2.67 9.67 -7.17
C GLN A 120 2.95 10.88 -6.26
N ASN A 121 3.69 11.90 -6.74
CA ASN A 121 4.06 13.05 -5.93
C ASN A 121 2.85 13.88 -5.53
N LYS A 122 1.83 14.03 -6.39
CA LYS A 122 0.61 14.77 -6.06
C LYS A 122 -0.14 14.18 -4.86
N ASP A 123 -0.27 12.85 -4.80
CA ASP A 123 -0.90 12.17 -3.67
C ASP A 123 -0.04 12.31 -2.41
N ASN A 124 1.27 12.23 -2.55
CA ASN A 124 2.22 12.42 -1.46
C ASN A 124 2.18 13.85 -0.91
N ASP A 125 2.14 14.86 -1.78
CA ASP A 125 2.04 16.27 -1.40
C ASP A 125 0.75 16.53 -0.60
N LYS A 126 -0.37 15.91 -1.01
CA LYS A 126 -1.63 15.97 -0.29
C LYS A 126 -1.50 15.39 1.13
N TYR A 127 -1.00 14.15 1.26
CA TYR A 127 -0.83 13.52 2.56
C TYR A 127 0.16 14.27 3.46
N MET A 128 1.22 14.83 2.88
CA MET A 128 2.16 15.66 3.60
C MET A 128 1.53 16.96 4.10
N ALA A 129 0.73 17.64 3.26
CA ALA A 129 0.02 18.85 3.64
C ALA A 129 -1.01 18.59 4.75
N GLU A 130 -1.80 17.51 4.64
CA GLU A 130 -2.75 17.10 5.67
C GLU A 130 -2.05 16.77 7.00
N SER A 131 -0.90 16.09 6.94
CA SER A 131 -0.10 15.76 8.12
C SER A 131 0.45 17.02 8.80
N LYS A 132 1.03 17.94 8.02
CA LYS A 132 1.49 19.23 8.55
C LYS A 132 0.36 20.06 9.15
N ALA A 133 -0.82 20.05 8.51
CA ALA A 133 -1.98 20.77 9.05
C ALA A 133 -2.41 20.23 10.42
N ARG A 134 -2.40 18.89 10.61
CA ARG A 134 -2.67 18.29 11.93
C ARG A 134 -1.61 18.64 12.97
N LEU A 135 -0.34 18.69 12.58
CA LEU A 135 0.77 19.05 13.49
C LEU A 135 0.79 20.53 13.87
N ASN A 136 0.05 21.39 13.16
CA ASN A 136 -0.15 22.79 13.56
C ASN A 136 -1.13 22.93 14.73
N ASP A 137 -1.89 21.90 15.08
CA ASP A 137 -2.76 21.87 16.24
C ASP A 137 -1.96 21.46 17.50
N PRO A 138 -1.77 22.37 18.48
CA PRO A 138 -1.02 22.05 19.70
C PRO A 138 -1.64 20.91 20.51
N GLN A 139 -2.97 20.78 20.52
CA GLN A 139 -3.66 19.71 21.24
C GLN A 139 -3.37 18.35 20.62
N TYR A 140 -3.32 18.28 19.29
CA TYR A 140 -2.95 17.06 18.57
C TYR A 140 -1.50 16.65 18.84
N VAL A 141 -0.59 17.63 18.84
CA VAL A 141 0.83 17.40 19.15
C VAL A 141 1.02 16.86 20.58
N GLU A 142 0.30 17.44 21.55
CA GLU A 142 0.35 16.97 22.92
C GLU A 142 -0.17 15.53 23.07
N LYS A 143 -1.26 15.19 22.38
CA LYS A 143 -1.76 13.81 22.30
C LYS A 143 -0.72 12.85 21.72
N LEU A 144 -0.05 13.22 20.63
CA LEU A 144 1.01 12.42 20.03
C LEU A 144 2.17 12.17 21.01
N ARG A 145 2.60 13.21 21.74
CA ARG A 145 3.65 13.10 22.79
C ARG A 145 3.23 12.15 23.90
N LYS A 146 1.98 12.24 24.36
CA LYS A 146 1.41 11.32 25.36
C LYS A 146 1.52 9.85 24.91
N TYR A 147 1.38 9.58 23.62
CA TYR A 147 1.53 8.24 23.05
C TYR A 147 2.97 7.88 22.63
N GLY A 148 3.95 8.72 23.00
CA GLY A 148 5.38 8.45 22.78
C GLY A 148 5.93 8.83 21.41
N TYR A 149 5.21 9.63 20.63
CA TYR A 149 5.76 10.23 19.41
C TYR A 149 6.77 11.32 19.75
N LYS A 150 7.90 11.31 19.05
CA LYS A 150 8.91 12.36 19.12
C LYS A 150 8.53 13.47 18.13
N VAL A 151 7.72 14.42 18.60
CA VAL A 151 7.27 15.59 17.85
C VAL A 151 7.92 16.85 18.42
#